data_a43bec9ef5aad5a096fe274a88845e95
#
_entry.id   a43bec9ef5aad5a096fe274a88845e95
#
_cell.length_a   1.000
_cell.length_b   1.000
_cell.length_c   1.000
_cell.angle_alpha   90.00
_cell.angle_beta   90.00
_cell.angle_gamma   90.00
#
_symmetry.space_group_name_H-M   'P 1'
#
loop_
_entity.id
_entity.type
_entity.pdbx_description
1 polymer ?
#
loop_
_entity_poly.entity_id
_entity_poly.type
_entity_poly.pdbx_seq_one_letter_code
_entity_poly.pdbx_strand_id
1 'polypeptide(L)'
;MELVRRPTGGRAVLHQGDLTYALVTSGLIGSRIQGYQKICEFLIQGWRSLGVQLHYGSAGRGYIHNPSCFGTATGTDLVLADGAKFIGSAQQRRNGAILQHGSIRLEPNAELFTQVFDAASFSPIHLPLTQQGAALIQKVIDTLVAAAADCFGVQLVEQPLCKSEWKEIVA
;
A
#
# COMPACT_ATOMS: atom_id res chain seq x y z
N MET A 1 -13.04 13.15 -11.74
CA MET A 1 -12.22 12.58 -10.64
C MET A 1 -13.03 12.68 -9.37
N GLU A 2 -13.17 11.59 -8.64
CA GLU A 2 -13.88 11.58 -7.35
C GLU A 2 -12.90 11.83 -6.20
N LEU A 3 -13.36 12.49 -5.15
CA LEU A 3 -12.58 12.81 -3.95
C LEU A 3 -13.21 12.14 -2.73
N VAL A 4 -12.44 11.28 -2.06
CA VAL A 4 -12.88 10.55 -0.86
C VAL A 4 -11.96 10.86 0.32
N ARG A 5 -12.55 11.10 1.49
CA ARG A 5 -11.80 11.27 2.74
C ARG A 5 -11.69 9.92 3.47
N ARG A 6 -10.49 9.41 3.60
CA ARG A 6 -10.23 8.16 4.32
C ARG A 6 -10.22 8.36 5.85
N PRO A 7 -10.70 7.41 6.64
CA PRO A 7 -10.75 7.51 8.11
C PRO A 7 -9.36 7.52 8.76
N THR A 8 -8.34 7.00 8.10
CA THR A 8 -6.95 6.97 8.59
C THR A 8 -6.25 8.32 8.52
N GLY A 9 -6.86 9.34 7.86
CA GLY A 9 -6.25 10.64 7.66
C GLY A 9 -5.02 10.61 6.76
N GLY A 10 -4.18 11.63 6.86
CA GLY A 10 -2.94 11.75 6.08
C GLY A 10 -3.11 12.59 4.82
N ARG A 11 -2.05 12.63 3.99
CA ARG A 11 -1.98 13.42 2.77
C ARG A 11 -2.75 12.77 1.62
N ALA A 12 -2.92 13.50 0.53
CA ALA A 12 -3.64 13.02 -0.64
C ALA A 12 -2.89 11.87 -1.35
N VAL A 13 -3.66 10.93 -1.88
CA VAL A 13 -3.19 9.84 -2.74
C VAL A 13 -3.99 9.90 -4.02
N LEU A 14 -3.31 9.93 -5.16
CA LEU A 14 -3.93 9.75 -6.46
C LEU A 14 -3.96 8.25 -6.76
N HIS A 15 -5.15 7.67 -6.80
CA HIS A 15 -5.36 6.28 -7.15
C HIS A 15 -5.50 6.15 -8.67
N GLN A 16 -4.37 5.85 -9.32
CA GLN A 16 -4.28 5.64 -10.76
C GLN A 16 -3.04 4.79 -11.07
N GLY A 17 -3.24 3.65 -11.72
CA GLY A 17 -2.16 2.69 -12.01
C GLY A 17 -1.56 2.06 -10.75
N ASP A 18 -2.34 1.98 -9.69
CA ASP A 18 -1.97 1.37 -8.43
C ASP A 18 -2.89 0.18 -8.08
N LEU A 19 -2.38 -0.71 -7.26
CA LEU A 19 -3.13 -1.77 -6.61
C LEU A 19 -3.28 -1.42 -5.14
N THR A 20 -4.50 -1.41 -4.63
CA THR A 20 -4.76 -1.18 -3.20
C THR A 20 -4.88 -2.50 -2.45
N TYR A 21 -4.49 -2.49 -1.19
CA TYR A 21 -4.72 -3.62 -0.27
C TYR A 21 -5.32 -3.12 1.04
N ALA A 22 -6.05 -3.99 1.72
CA ALA A 22 -6.51 -3.80 3.09
C ALA A 22 -6.34 -5.10 3.88
N LEU A 23 -5.86 -4.97 5.12
CA LEU A 23 -5.71 -6.06 6.08
C LEU A 23 -6.30 -5.65 7.41
N VAL A 24 -7.18 -6.48 7.94
CA VAL A 24 -7.75 -6.31 9.27
C VAL A 24 -7.28 -7.46 10.15
N THR A 25 -6.74 -7.14 11.33
CA THR A 25 -6.26 -8.13 12.29
C THR A 25 -6.49 -7.64 13.71
N SER A 26 -6.41 -8.56 14.68
CA SER A 26 -6.45 -8.26 16.11
C SER A 26 -5.35 -9.03 16.84
N GLY A 27 -5.14 -8.71 18.12
CA GLY A 27 -4.18 -9.43 18.96
C GLY A 27 -2.70 -9.11 18.71
N LEU A 28 -2.36 -8.17 17.81
CA LEU A 28 -0.99 -7.72 17.66
C LEU A 28 -0.56 -6.86 18.85
N ILE A 29 0.40 -7.38 19.60
CA ILE A 29 1.01 -6.69 20.76
C ILE A 29 2.23 -5.91 20.26
N GLY A 30 2.47 -4.72 20.83
CA GLY A 30 3.64 -3.90 20.59
C GLY A 30 3.33 -2.49 20.11
N SER A 31 4.38 -1.74 19.77
CA SER A 31 4.28 -0.37 19.29
C SER A 31 3.60 -0.29 17.92
N ARG A 32 3.19 0.92 17.52
CA ARG A 32 2.63 1.15 16.17
C ARG A 32 3.62 0.74 15.08
N ILE A 33 4.90 1.05 15.23
CA ILE A 33 5.95 0.71 14.25
C ILE A 33 6.09 -0.80 14.11
N GLN A 34 6.14 -1.53 15.22
CA GLN A 34 6.19 -2.99 15.20
C GLN A 34 4.96 -3.60 14.52
N GLY A 35 3.77 -3.02 14.72
CA GLY A 35 2.56 -3.43 14.01
C GLY A 35 2.67 -3.23 12.49
N TYR A 36 3.21 -2.08 12.05
CA TYR A 36 3.48 -1.86 10.62
C TYR A 36 4.48 -2.89 10.07
N GLN A 37 5.59 -3.10 10.78
CA GLN A 37 6.62 -4.05 10.36
C GLN A 37 6.06 -5.46 10.21
N LYS A 38 5.29 -5.92 11.20
CA LYS A 38 4.68 -7.25 11.18
C LYS A 38 3.70 -7.43 10.03
N ILE A 39 2.88 -6.41 9.77
CA ILE A 39 1.92 -6.48 8.67
C ILE A 39 2.62 -6.31 7.31
N CYS A 40 3.62 -5.44 7.17
CA CYS A 40 4.32 -5.24 5.91
C CYS A 40 5.20 -6.43 5.48
N GLU A 41 5.43 -7.40 6.36
CA GLU A 41 6.30 -8.54 6.05
C GLU A 41 5.85 -9.31 4.81
N PHE A 42 4.54 -9.57 4.65
CA PHE A 42 4.03 -10.25 3.46
C PHE A 42 4.26 -9.45 2.16
N LEU A 43 4.20 -8.12 2.24
CA LEU A 43 4.52 -7.26 1.10
C LEU A 43 5.99 -7.41 0.72
N ILE A 44 6.90 -7.35 1.71
CA ILE A 44 8.34 -7.46 1.48
C ILE A 44 8.68 -8.84 0.90
N GLN A 45 8.13 -9.91 1.46
CA GLN A 45 8.39 -11.28 0.99
C GLN A 45 7.79 -11.53 -0.40
N GLY A 46 6.55 -11.12 -0.63
CA GLY A 46 5.90 -11.27 -1.93
C GLY A 46 6.64 -10.51 -3.04
N TRP A 47 7.04 -9.27 -2.79
CA TRP A 47 7.80 -8.52 -3.77
C TRP A 47 9.22 -9.07 -3.98
N ARG A 48 9.84 -9.59 -2.94
CA ARG A 48 11.13 -10.29 -3.07
C ARG A 48 11.03 -11.51 -3.99
N SER A 49 9.96 -12.29 -3.92
CA SER A 49 9.75 -13.44 -4.81
C SER A 49 9.48 -13.02 -6.27
N LEU A 50 9.08 -11.78 -6.50
CA LEU A 50 8.98 -11.14 -7.83
C LEU A 50 10.29 -10.48 -8.27
N GLY A 51 11.38 -10.62 -7.52
CA GLY A 51 12.68 -10.02 -7.83
C GLY A 51 12.81 -8.54 -7.42
N VAL A 52 11.86 -8.01 -6.66
CA VAL A 52 11.88 -6.61 -6.19
C VAL A 52 12.24 -6.56 -4.71
N GLN A 53 13.35 -5.91 -4.38
CA GLN A 53 13.75 -5.68 -2.98
C GLN A 53 13.14 -4.39 -2.46
N LEU A 54 12.45 -4.47 -1.33
CA LEU A 54 11.85 -3.34 -0.65
C LEU A 54 12.56 -3.06 0.67
N HIS A 55 12.68 -1.78 1.00
CA HIS A 55 13.25 -1.27 2.23
C HIS A 55 12.26 -0.33 2.92
N TYR A 56 12.38 -0.17 4.24
CA TYR A 56 11.65 0.89 4.92
C TYR A 56 12.24 2.25 4.56
N GLY A 57 11.36 3.19 4.26
CA GLY A 57 11.75 4.57 4.00
C GLY A 57 12.29 5.27 5.25
N SER A 58 12.86 6.44 5.04
CA SER A 58 13.26 7.35 6.11
C SER A 58 12.52 8.68 5.97
N ALA A 59 12.10 9.27 7.09
CA ALA A 59 11.46 10.58 7.07
C ALA A 59 12.49 11.65 6.67
N GLY A 60 12.35 12.21 5.45
CA GLY A 60 13.14 13.33 5.00
C GLY A 60 12.65 14.67 5.56
N ARG A 61 13.51 15.72 5.54
CA ARG A 61 13.09 17.10 5.78
C ARG A 61 12.09 17.53 4.70
N GLY A 62 11.02 18.24 5.10
CA GLY A 62 10.00 18.70 4.14
C GLY A 62 8.78 17.78 3.98
N TYR A 63 8.73 16.67 4.69
CA TYR A 63 7.58 15.76 4.72
C TYR A 63 6.22 16.48 4.89
N ILE A 64 6.16 17.52 5.75
CA ILE A 64 4.91 18.20 6.11
C ILE A 64 4.38 19.10 4.96
N HIS A 65 5.26 19.57 4.09
CA HIS A 65 4.92 20.57 3.06
C HIS A 65 4.51 19.97 1.71
N ASN A 66 4.70 18.65 1.51
CA ASN A 66 4.32 17.99 0.26
C ASN A 66 2.86 17.49 0.34
N PRO A 67 1.94 17.98 -0.51
CA PRO A 67 0.53 17.54 -0.50
C PRO A 67 0.37 16.08 -0.94
N SER A 68 1.26 15.58 -1.81
CA SER A 68 1.26 14.18 -2.26
C SER A 68 1.82 13.25 -1.19
N CYS A 69 1.10 12.19 -0.86
CA CYS A 69 1.59 11.14 0.02
C CYS A 69 2.80 10.40 -0.57
N PHE A 70 2.88 10.30 -1.89
CA PHE A 70 3.97 9.63 -2.59
C PHE A 70 5.17 10.52 -2.89
N GLY A 71 5.08 11.82 -2.66
CA GLY A 71 6.20 12.74 -2.84
C GLY A 71 7.31 12.60 -1.79
N THR A 72 7.06 11.93 -0.67
CA THR A 72 8.07 11.66 0.38
C THR A 72 7.77 10.35 1.08
N ALA A 73 8.82 9.62 1.48
CA ALA A 73 8.69 8.40 2.27
C ALA A 73 8.85 8.66 3.78
N THR A 74 8.28 7.78 4.59
CA THR A 74 8.43 7.73 6.04
C THR A 74 8.91 6.34 6.47
N GLY A 75 9.27 6.15 7.73
CA GLY A 75 9.70 4.85 8.27
C GLY A 75 8.63 3.74 8.28
N THR A 76 7.40 4.04 7.83
CA THR A 76 6.30 3.07 7.68
C THR A 76 5.95 2.78 6.22
N ASP A 77 6.61 3.47 5.30
CA ASP A 77 6.44 3.27 3.86
C ASP A 77 7.51 2.31 3.33
N LEU A 78 7.22 1.62 2.25
CA LEU A 78 8.19 0.77 1.56
C LEU A 78 8.70 1.45 0.29
N VAL A 79 10.01 1.46 0.15
CA VAL A 79 10.74 2.11 -0.96
C VAL A 79 11.54 1.09 -1.76
N LEU A 80 11.75 1.39 -3.03
CA LEU A 80 12.68 0.68 -3.91
C LEU A 80 14.14 1.02 -3.56
N ALA A 81 15.09 0.34 -4.19
CA ALA A 81 16.52 0.52 -3.96
C ALA A 81 17.02 1.95 -4.29
N ASP A 82 16.37 2.63 -5.23
CA ASP A 82 16.65 4.03 -5.58
C ASP A 82 16.02 5.05 -4.63
N GLY A 83 15.29 4.59 -3.60
CA GLY A 83 14.58 5.42 -2.63
C GLY A 83 13.19 5.88 -3.06
N ALA A 84 12.73 5.54 -4.26
CA ALA A 84 11.38 5.87 -4.72
C ALA A 84 10.34 5.17 -3.83
N LYS A 85 9.39 5.94 -3.30
CA LYS A 85 8.29 5.38 -2.51
C LYS A 85 7.39 4.53 -3.40
N PHE A 86 7.36 3.24 -3.11
CA PHE A 86 6.64 2.24 -3.88
C PHE A 86 5.31 1.87 -3.24
N ILE A 87 5.30 1.62 -1.93
CA ILE A 87 4.08 1.30 -1.18
C ILE A 87 3.90 2.29 -0.05
N GLY A 88 2.76 2.96 -0.05
CA GLY A 88 2.32 3.83 1.05
C GLY A 88 1.24 3.14 1.88
N SER A 89 1.40 3.10 3.20
CA SER A 89 0.45 2.44 4.10
C SER A 89 -0.03 3.37 5.20
N ALA A 90 -1.27 3.14 5.64
CA ALA A 90 -1.88 3.84 6.76
C ALA A 90 -2.57 2.84 7.69
N GLN A 91 -2.54 3.11 9.00
CA GLN A 91 -3.19 2.29 10.02
C GLN A 91 -4.24 3.06 10.80
N GLN A 92 -5.35 2.39 11.09
CA GLN A 92 -6.30 2.77 12.12
C GLN A 92 -6.40 1.64 13.15
N ARG A 93 -6.43 2.02 14.43
CA ARG A 93 -6.61 1.08 15.54
C ARG A 93 -7.90 1.42 16.27
N ARG A 94 -8.76 0.43 16.46
CA ARG A 94 -10.04 0.60 17.15
C ARG A 94 -10.42 -0.71 17.84
N ASN A 95 -10.78 -0.65 19.11
CA ASN A 95 -11.27 -1.80 19.91
C ASN A 95 -10.36 -3.05 19.83
N GLY A 96 -9.04 -2.87 19.88
CA GLY A 96 -8.08 -3.97 19.79
C GLY A 96 -7.83 -4.51 18.37
N ALA A 97 -8.59 -4.04 17.37
CA ALA A 97 -8.36 -4.36 15.98
C ALA A 97 -7.47 -3.31 15.30
N ILE A 98 -6.75 -3.75 14.27
CA ILE A 98 -5.91 -2.91 13.40
C ILE A 98 -6.42 -3.09 11.97
N LEU A 99 -6.82 -1.99 11.34
CA LEU A 99 -6.92 -1.89 9.90
C LEU A 99 -5.62 -1.28 9.37
N GLN A 100 -4.91 -1.99 8.53
CA GLN A 100 -3.86 -1.41 7.68
C GLN A 100 -4.30 -1.50 6.22
N HIS A 101 -4.23 -0.39 5.53
CA HIS A 101 -4.47 -0.34 4.09
C HIS A 101 -3.37 0.46 3.41
N GLY A 102 -3.20 0.23 2.13
CA GLY A 102 -2.16 0.92 1.37
C GLY A 102 -2.38 0.86 -0.13
N SER A 103 -1.52 1.58 -0.83
CA SER A 103 -1.47 1.67 -2.28
C SER A 103 -0.07 1.27 -2.76
N ILE A 104 -0.03 0.40 -3.74
CA ILE A 104 1.15 -0.15 -4.42
C ILE A 104 1.18 0.46 -5.81
N ARG A 105 2.19 1.25 -6.11
CA ARG A 105 2.32 1.94 -7.40
C ARG A 105 2.85 0.97 -8.45
N LEU A 106 1.99 0.47 -9.35
CA LEU A 106 2.40 -0.45 -10.41
C LEU A 106 2.75 0.30 -11.70
N GLU A 107 1.81 1.08 -12.22
CA GLU A 107 1.91 1.78 -13.49
C GLU A 107 1.43 3.25 -13.34
N PRO A 108 2.11 4.09 -12.51
CA PRO A 108 1.65 5.45 -12.24
C PRO A 108 1.77 6.33 -13.49
N ASN A 109 0.71 7.09 -13.79
CA ASN A 109 0.69 8.03 -14.89
C ASN A 109 1.29 9.38 -14.48
N ALA A 110 2.44 9.73 -15.06
CA ALA A 110 3.16 10.95 -14.75
C ALA A 110 2.40 12.22 -15.12
N GLU A 111 1.71 12.22 -16.28
CA GLU A 111 0.96 13.36 -16.76
C GLU A 111 -0.21 13.70 -15.82
N LEU A 112 -1.03 12.69 -15.48
CA LEU A 112 -2.14 12.88 -14.55
C LEU A 112 -1.65 13.28 -13.15
N PHE A 113 -0.51 12.73 -12.71
CA PHE A 113 0.09 13.10 -11.43
C PHE A 113 0.47 14.57 -11.40
N THR A 114 1.09 15.09 -12.48
CA THR A 114 1.52 16.50 -12.56
C THR A 114 0.35 17.47 -12.70
N GLN A 115 -0.80 17.02 -13.22
CA GLN A 115 -2.02 17.83 -13.24
C GLN A 115 -2.65 18.00 -11.85
N VAL A 116 -2.40 17.06 -10.93
CA VAL A 116 -2.97 17.06 -9.56
C VAL A 116 -1.99 17.59 -8.52
N PHE A 117 -0.72 17.25 -8.69
CA PHE A 117 0.36 17.60 -7.77
C PHE A 117 1.51 18.31 -8.52
N ASP A 118 2.53 18.74 -7.79
CA ASP A 118 3.75 19.26 -8.38
C ASP A 118 4.55 18.14 -9.09
N ALA A 119 4.99 18.42 -10.30
CA ALA A 119 5.85 17.52 -11.09
C ALA A 119 7.12 17.08 -10.35
N ALA A 120 7.71 17.96 -9.53
CA ALA A 120 8.89 17.64 -8.71
C ALA A 120 8.65 16.53 -7.68
N SER A 121 7.40 16.25 -7.36
CA SER A 121 7.00 15.19 -6.43
C SER A 121 6.80 13.82 -7.08
N PHE A 122 6.87 13.73 -8.42
CA PHE A 122 6.72 12.46 -9.13
C PHE A 122 8.04 11.70 -9.15
N SER A 123 7.99 10.43 -8.73
CA SER A 123 9.08 9.47 -8.91
C SER A 123 8.60 8.34 -9.81
N PRO A 124 9.23 8.08 -10.95
CA PRO A 124 8.87 6.95 -11.80
C PRO A 124 9.09 5.63 -11.05
N ILE A 125 8.36 4.61 -11.46
CA ILE A 125 8.51 3.25 -10.93
C ILE A 125 8.99 2.35 -12.07
N HIS A 126 10.09 1.64 -11.83
CA HIS A 126 10.65 0.67 -12.77
C HIS A 126 10.68 -0.69 -12.08
N LEU A 127 9.85 -1.61 -12.55
CA LEU A 127 9.79 -2.98 -12.03
C LEU A 127 10.50 -3.95 -12.99
N PRO A 128 11.24 -4.93 -12.49
CA PRO A 128 11.90 -5.96 -13.32
C PRO A 128 10.91 -7.03 -13.77
N LEU A 129 9.69 -6.63 -14.14
CA LEU A 129 8.61 -7.51 -14.55
C LEU A 129 8.26 -7.24 -16.02
N THR A 130 8.02 -8.32 -16.76
CA THR A 130 7.66 -8.24 -18.19
C THR A 130 6.17 -8.10 -18.43
N GLN A 131 5.35 -8.49 -17.44
CA GLN A 131 3.90 -8.36 -17.48
C GLN A 131 3.48 -6.90 -17.34
N GLN A 132 2.36 -6.54 -17.98
CA GLN A 132 1.74 -5.22 -17.90
C GLN A 132 0.22 -5.34 -17.73
N GLY A 133 -0.42 -4.27 -17.29
CA GLY A 133 -1.87 -4.19 -17.15
C GLY A 133 -2.46 -5.30 -16.29
N ALA A 134 -3.55 -5.91 -16.74
CA ALA A 134 -4.26 -6.95 -15.97
C ALA A 134 -3.41 -8.17 -15.62
N ALA A 135 -2.48 -8.58 -16.49
CA ALA A 135 -1.60 -9.72 -16.23
C ALA A 135 -0.58 -9.41 -15.11
N LEU A 136 -0.08 -8.18 -15.05
CA LEU A 136 0.76 -7.71 -13.95
C LEU A 136 -0.02 -7.70 -12.63
N ILE A 137 -1.21 -7.12 -12.63
CA ILE A 137 -2.07 -7.04 -11.45
C ILE A 137 -2.35 -8.44 -10.90
N GLN A 138 -2.77 -9.39 -11.76
CA GLN A 138 -3.07 -10.76 -11.32
C GLN A 138 -1.84 -11.45 -10.75
N LYS A 139 -0.69 -11.34 -11.42
CA LYS A 139 0.57 -11.90 -10.94
C LYS A 139 0.95 -11.37 -9.55
N VAL A 140 0.78 -10.08 -9.33
CA VAL A 140 1.05 -9.44 -8.04
C VAL A 140 0.06 -9.93 -6.97
N ILE A 141 -1.24 -9.98 -7.28
CA ILE A 141 -2.26 -10.48 -6.36
C ILE A 141 -1.93 -11.90 -5.91
N ASP A 142 -1.73 -12.82 -6.84
CA ASP A 142 -1.45 -14.24 -6.53
C ASP A 142 -0.22 -14.37 -5.64
N THR A 143 0.83 -13.61 -5.95
CA THR A 143 2.07 -13.64 -5.19
C THR A 143 1.92 -13.08 -3.77
N LEU A 144 1.20 -11.94 -3.62
CA LEU A 144 0.99 -11.33 -2.31
C LEU A 144 0.03 -12.15 -1.44
N VAL A 145 -0.97 -12.79 -2.04
CA VAL A 145 -1.89 -13.71 -1.33
C VAL A 145 -1.11 -14.92 -0.80
N ALA A 146 -0.26 -15.54 -1.61
CA ALA A 146 0.59 -16.65 -1.17
C ALA A 146 1.53 -16.21 -0.03
N ALA A 147 2.22 -15.07 -0.19
CA ALA A 147 3.09 -14.53 0.84
C ALA A 147 2.35 -14.19 2.14
N ALA A 148 1.12 -13.71 2.06
CA ALA A 148 0.30 -13.42 3.23
C ALA A 148 -0.10 -14.71 3.97
N ALA A 149 -0.50 -15.75 3.24
CA ALA A 149 -0.80 -17.07 3.83
C ALA A 149 0.40 -17.63 4.61
N ASP A 150 1.58 -17.56 4.01
CA ASP A 150 2.83 -18.01 4.62
C ASP A 150 3.23 -17.16 5.84
N CYS A 151 3.24 -15.83 5.71
CA CYS A 151 3.65 -14.91 6.78
C CYS A 151 2.75 -14.96 8.01
N PHE A 152 1.45 -15.16 7.80
CA PHE A 152 0.48 -15.19 8.91
C PHE A 152 0.17 -16.61 9.39
N GLY A 153 0.65 -17.65 8.70
CA GLY A 153 0.38 -19.05 9.02
C GLY A 153 -1.12 -19.39 8.94
N VAL A 154 -1.81 -18.85 7.93
CA VAL A 154 -3.26 -18.99 7.75
C VAL A 154 -3.60 -19.57 6.39
N GLN A 155 -4.74 -20.24 6.31
CA GLN A 155 -5.36 -20.57 5.04
C GLN A 155 -6.30 -19.43 4.64
N LEU A 156 -6.03 -18.80 3.49
CA LEU A 156 -6.90 -17.77 2.94
C LEU A 156 -8.03 -18.41 2.13
N VAL A 157 -9.25 -17.92 2.35
CA VAL A 157 -10.46 -18.37 1.64
C VAL A 157 -11.08 -17.14 1.00
N GLU A 158 -11.24 -17.16 -0.31
CA GLU A 158 -11.95 -16.10 -1.03
C GLU A 158 -13.44 -16.16 -0.73
N GLN A 159 -14.00 -15.03 -0.29
CA GLN A 159 -15.43 -14.89 0.00
C GLN A 159 -15.92 -13.52 -0.50
N PRO A 160 -17.04 -13.49 -1.24
CA PRO A 160 -17.68 -12.23 -1.58
C PRO A 160 -18.29 -11.58 -0.34
N LEU A 161 -18.41 -10.27 -0.35
CA LEU A 161 -19.15 -9.55 0.69
C LEU A 161 -20.60 -10.02 0.76
N CYS A 162 -21.07 -10.27 1.98
CA CYS A 162 -22.46 -10.67 2.19
C CYS A 162 -23.40 -9.45 2.09
N LYS A 163 -24.73 -9.72 2.02
CA LYS A 163 -25.74 -8.65 1.87
C LYS A 163 -25.76 -7.65 3.04
N SER A 164 -25.44 -8.11 4.26
CA SER A 164 -25.37 -7.24 5.45
C SER A 164 -24.18 -6.30 5.38
N GLU A 165 -23.01 -6.81 4.97
CA GLU A 165 -21.80 -6.00 4.80
C GLU A 165 -21.99 -4.94 3.72
N TRP A 166 -22.60 -5.30 2.58
CA TRP A 166 -22.95 -4.34 1.54
C TRP A 166 -23.84 -3.21 2.05
N LYS A 167 -24.85 -3.52 2.88
CA LYS A 167 -25.72 -2.48 3.46
C LYS A 167 -24.99 -1.51 4.38
N GLU A 168 -24.00 -1.98 5.12
CA GLU A 168 -23.19 -1.13 6.00
C GLU A 168 -22.20 -0.22 5.22
N ILE A 169 -21.76 -0.66 4.04
CA ILE A 169 -20.82 0.11 3.21
C ILE A 169 -21.53 1.27 2.47
N VAL A 170 -22.80 1.06 2.05
CA VAL A 170 -23.55 2.06 1.28
C VAL A 170 -24.50 2.93 2.13
N ALA A 171 -24.56 2.72 3.44
CA ALA A 171 -25.33 3.53 4.37
C ALA A 171 -24.54 4.76 4.83
#